data_66690d4741a0bcd7b7b66bcd07bc26c9
#
_entry.id   66690d4741a0bcd7b7b66bcd07bc26c9
#
_cell.length_a   1.000
_cell.length_b   1.000
_cell.length_c   1.000
_cell.angle_alpha   90.00
_cell.angle_beta   90.00
_cell.angle_gamma   90.00
#
_symmetry.space_group_name_H-M   'P 1'
#
loop_
_entity.id
_entity.type
_entity.pdbx_description
1 polymer ?
#
loop_
_entity_poly.entity_id
_entity_poly.type
_entity_poly.pdbx_seq_one_letter_code
_entity_poly.pdbx_strand_id
1 'polypeptide(L)'
;MHKDPYIFAQLVKFLDRSKFNRIVTKYEGDKYIKSYTCWNQLLTMMFGQLSNRDSLRDLIVAMEAHAGKLYHLGIGKSVTRSNLSKANEQRNYRIFEEYATFMIAEARKRRINKIFELDGHVYAFDSTTIDLCLSVFEWAKFRKHKGGIKLHTLYDIEAEVPAFVYITPANIHASKAMPEIPYESGAHYIFDRGYNDFSNLNTINRIGAFFIVRAKTNIRIKPKTWKRRLPEGVVSDVIGCFTVYKSSKDYPEELRKLIIENPEDG
;
A
#
# COMPACT_ATOMS: atom_id res chain seq x y z
N MET A 1 -35.68 -11.03 21.04
CA MET A 1 -34.29 -11.46 21.04
C MET A 1 -33.60 -10.77 19.88
N HIS A 2 -32.99 -9.57 20.12
CA HIS A 2 -32.22 -8.86 19.09
C HIS A 2 -30.95 -9.67 18.80
N LYS A 3 -30.93 -10.35 17.66
CA LYS A 3 -29.70 -10.96 17.16
C LYS A 3 -28.93 -9.88 16.39
N ASP A 4 -28.03 -9.19 17.07
CA ASP A 4 -27.09 -8.33 16.39
C ASP A 4 -26.31 -9.16 15.36
N PRO A 5 -26.18 -8.67 14.12
CA PRO A 5 -25.41 -9.39 13.10
C PRO A 5 -23.94 -9.44 13.52
N TYR A 6 -23.26 -10.55 13.24
CA TYR A 6 -21.83 -10.70 13.49
C TYR A 6 -21.04 -9.53 12.88
N ILE A 7 -19.99 -9.06 13.54
CA ILE A 7 -19.15 -7.95 13.08
C ILE A 7 -18.71 -8.16 11.62
N PHE A 8 -18.25 -9.36 11.28
CA PHE A 8 -17.86 -9.68 9.90
C PHE A 8 -19.02 -9.49 8.90
N ALA A 9 -20.22 -9.92 9.26
CA ALA A 9 -21.41 -9.74 8.40
C ALA A 9 -21.78 -8.26 8.23
N GLN A 10 -21.52 -7.42 9.24
CA GLN A 10 -21.69 -5.97 9.12
C GLN A 10 -20.66 -5.38 8.16
N LEU A 11 -19.39 -5.80 8.24
CA LEU A 11 -18.34 -5.37 7.30
C LEU A 11 -18.66 -5.76 5.85
N VAL A 12 -19.16 -6.98 5.63
CA VAL A 12 -19.55 -7.47 4.29
C VAL A 12 -20.64 -6.59 3.66
N LYS A 13 -21.52 -5.94 4.43
CA LYS A 13 -22.56 -5.02 3.90
C LYS A 13 -22.00 -3.77 3.23
N PHE A 14 -20.77 -3.37 3.55
CA PHE A 14 -20.12 -2.23 2.88
C PHE A 14 -19.55 -2.60 1.49
N LEU A 15 -19.46 -3.89 1.18
CA LEU A 15 -18.95 -4.35 -0.11
C LEU A 15 -20.03 -4.26 -1.19
N ASP A 16 -19.73 -3.56 -2.30
CA ASP A 16 -20.61 -3.53 -3.48
C ASP A 16 -20.50 -4.85 -4.25
N ARG A 17 -21.39 -5.80 -3.92
CA ARG A 17 -21.46 -7.10 -4.58
C ARG A 17 -21.81 -6.98 -6.08
N SER A 18 -22.62 -6.00 -6.46
CA SER A 18 -23.01 -5.81 -7.86
C SER A 18 -21.82 -5.37 -8.70
N LYS A 19 -21.01 -4.45 -8.19
CA LYS A 19 -19.76 -4.05 -8.83
C LYS A 19 -18.78 -5.22 -8.91
N PHE A 20 -18.62 -5.97 -7.83
CA PHE A 20 -17.76 -7.16 -7.82
C PHE A 20 -18.18 -8.18 -8.88
N ASN A 21 -19.47 -8.51 -8.95
CA ASN A 21 -19.99 -9.47 -9.94
C ASN A 21 -19.75 -9.02 -11.38
N ARG A 22 -19.87 -7.71 -11.69
CA ARG A 22 -19.54 -7.18 -13.02
C ARG A 22 -18.06 -7.40 -13.37
N ILE A 23 -17.17 -7.21 -12.42
CA ILE A 23 -15.73 -7.47 -12.59
C ILE A 23 -15.48 -8.97 -12.79
N VAL A 24 -16.12 -9.83 -11.98
CA VAL A 24 -16.02 -11.29 -12.13
C VAL A 24 -16.47 -11.74 -13.52
N THR A 25 -17.57 -11.18 -14.04
CA THR A 25 -18.06 -11.47 -15.40
C THR A 25 -17.05 -11.02 -16.46
N LYS A 26 -16.49 -9.81 -16.33
CA LYS A 26 -15.47 -9.26 -17.24
C LYS A 26 -14.25 -10.18 -17.40
N TYR A 27 -13.83 -10.83 -16.33
CA TYR A 27 -12.67 -11.72 -16.30
C TYR A 27 -13.05 -13.21 -16.34
N GLU A 28 -14.31 -13.54 -16.56
CA GLU A 28 -14.84 -14.91 -16.58
C GLU A 28 -14.48 -15.73 -15.31
N GLY A 29 -14.33 -15.06 -14.14
CA GLY A 29 -13.77 -15.65 -12.93
C GLY A 29 -14.57 -16.81 -12.34
N ASP A 30 -15.88 -16.87 -12.59
CA ASP A 30 -16.79 -17.92 -12.14
C ASP A 30 -17.22 -18.86 -13.29
N LYS A 31 -16.59 -18.78 -14.48
CA LYS A 31 -16.88 -19.67 -15.60
C LYS A 31 -16.60 -21.12 -15.20
N TYR A 32 -17.57 -21.99 -15.39
CA TYR A 32 -17.56 -23.41 -15.00
C TYR A 32 -17.44 -23.68 -13.48
N ILE A 33 -17.61 -22.66 -12.62
CA ILE A 33 -17.59 -22.84 -11.16
C ILE A 33 -18.97 -23.23 -10.64
N LYS A 34 -19.06 -24.40 -9.96
CA LYS A 34 -20.34 -24.93 -9.44
C LYS A 34 -20.72 -24.40 -8.06
N SER A 35 -19.76 -24.17 -7.17
CA SER A 35 -20.08 -23.87 -5.76
C SER A 35 -19.22 -22.81 -5.10
N TYR A 36 -17.91 -22.78 -5.32
CA TYR A 36 -17.00 -21.86 -4.66
C TYR A 36 -16.66 -20.69 -5.58
N THR A 37 -17.51 -19.65 -5.56
CA THR A 37 -17.41 -18.48 -6.44
C THR A 37 -16.26 -17.54 -6.04
N CYS A 38 -15.91 -16.59 -6.91
CA CYS A 38 -14.96 -15.51 -6.59
C CYS A 38 -15.41 -14.69 -5.38
N TRP A 39 -16.72 -14.48 -5.21
CA TRP A 39 -17.27 -13.83 -4.02
C TRP A 39 -16.99 -14.62 -2.74
N ASN A 40 -17.23 -15.94 -2.76
CA ASN A 40 -16.89 -16.78 -1.61
C ASN A 40 -15.39 -16.74 -1.29
N GLN A 41 -14.53 -16.73 -2.32
CA GLN A 41 -13.08 -16.60 -2.14
C GLN A 41 -12.71 -15.26 -1.49
N LEU A 42 -13.24 -14.14 -1.99
CA LEU A 42 -13.02 -12.83 -1.40
C LEU A 42 -13.34 -12.83 0.09
N LEU A 43 -14.56 -13.26 0.44
CA LEU A 43 -15.00 -13.27 1.84
C LEU A 43 -14.21 -14.25 2.70
N THR A 44 -13.84 -15.43 2.16
CA THR A 44 -12.99 -16.40 2.88
C THR A 44 -11.62 -15.80 3.19
N MET A 45 -10.97 -15.16 2.22
CA MET A 45 -9.66 -14.54 2.41
C MET A 45 -9.74 -13.33 3.35
N MET A 46 -10.78 -12.51 3.25
CA MET A 46 -11.04 -11.41 4.19
C MET A 46 -11.24 -11.93 5.61
N PHE A 47 -12.03 -12.99 5.79
CA PHE A 47 -12.21 -13.60 7.11
C PHE A 47 -10.86 -14.08 7.68
N GLY A 48 -10.02 -14.70 6.85
CA GLY A 48 -8.68 -15.13 7.25
C GLY A 48 -7.82 -13.99 7.75
N GLN A 49 -7.75 -12.89 7.01
CA GLN A 49 -6.98 -11.70 7.39
C GLN A 49 -7.52 -11.04 8.67
N LEU A 50 -8.82 -10.80 8.74
CA LEU A 50 -9.45 -10.14 9.89
C LEU A 50 -9.46 -10.99 11.16
N SER A 51 -9.29 -12.30 11.06
CA SER A 51 -9.18 -13.22 12.19
C SER A 51 -7.75 -13.68 12.48
N ASN A 52 -6.74 -13.02 11.86
CA ASN A 52 -5.29 -13.29 12.05
C ASN A 52 -4.94 -14.77 11.83
N ARG A 53 -5.34 -15.35 10.68
CA ARG A 53 -4.98 -16.72 10.33
C ARG A 53 -3.65 -16.75 9.58
N ASP A 54 -2.70 -17.54 10.08
CA ASP A 54 -1.33 -17.60 9.55
C ASP A 54 -1.21 -18.48 8.30
N SER A 55 -2.16 -19.36 8.05
CA SER A 55 -2.12 -20.29 6.93
C SER A 55 -3.51 -20.66 6.41
N LEU A 56 -3.56 -21.18 5.16
CA LEU A 56 -4.81 -21.73 4.61
C LEU A 56 -5.34 -22.90 5.44
N ARG A 57 -4.46 -23.67 6.09
CA ARG A 57 -4.89 -24.78 6.98
C ARG A 57 -5.59 -24.22 8.21
N ASP A 58 -5.00 -23.26 8.87
CA ASP A 58 -5.57 -22.60 10.05
C ASP A 58 -6.88 -21.89 9.70
N LEU A 59 -6.94 -21.22 8.54
CA LEU A 59 -8.17 -20.62 8.03
C LEU A 59 -9.30 -21.64 7.87
N ILE A 60 -9.03 -22.80 7.28
CA ILE A 60 -10.06 -23.84 7.12
C ILE A 60 -10.53 -24.36 8.46
N VAL A 61 -9.64 -24.64 9.41
CA VAL A 61 -10.00 -25.06 10.77
C VAL A 61 -10.89 -24.01 11.45
N ALA A 62 -10.55 -22.73 11.34
CA ALA A 62 -11.37 -21.66 11.89
C ALA A 62 -12.75 -21.58 11.21
N MET A 63 -12.84 -21.78 9.90
CA MET A 63 -14.12 -21.82 9.18
C MET A 63 -14.95 -23.03 9.59
N GLU A 64 -14.37 -24.20 9.77
CA GLU A 64 -15.05 -25.42 10.22
C GLU A 64 -15.62 -25.24 11.64
N ALA A 65 -14.87 -24.62 12.54
CA ALA A 65 -15.34 -24.28 13.89
C ALA A 65 -16.57 -23.34 13.87
N HIS A 66 -16.75 -22.60 12.77
CA HIS A 66 -17.89 -21.69 12.56
C HIS A 66 -18.86 -22.18 11.47
N ALA A 67 -18.84 -23.46 11.09
CA ALA A 67 -19.60 -24.00 9.95
C ALA A 67 -21.10 -23.63 9.98
N GLY A 68 -21.76 -23.71 11.15
CA GLY A 68 -23.16 -23.32 11.32
C GLY A 68 -23.44 -21.82 11.19
N LYS A 69 -22.39 -20.97 11.13
CA LYS A 69 -22.49 -19.51 11.05
C LYS A 69 -22.10 -18.95 9.68
N LEU A 70 -21.45 -19.73 8.83
CA LEU A 70 -20.89 -19.28 7.54
C LEU A 70 -21.94 -18.64 6.63
N TYR A 71 -23.15 -19.17 6.64
CA TYR A 71 -24.27 -18.57 5.90
C TYR A 71 -24.57 -17.15 6.38
N HIS A 72 -24.63 -16.94 7.69
CA HIS A 72 -24.87 -15.62 8.28
C HIS A 72 -23.71 -14.65 8.11
N LEU A 73 -22.50 -15.16 7.87
CA LEU A 73 -21.32 -14.38 7.53
C LEU A 73 -21.27 -13.97 6.05
N GLY A 74 -22.20 -14.47 5.22
CA GLY A 74 -22.23 -14.23 3.79
C GLY A 74 -21.29 -15.12 2.97
N ILE A 75 -20.53 -16.03 3.63
CA ILE A 75 -19.57 -16.93 2.98
C ILE A 75 -20.29 -18.12 2.32
N GLY A 76 -21.49 -18.49 2.82
CA GLY A 76 -22.25 -19.62 2.32
C GLY A 76 -21.78 -20.94 2.90
N LYS A 77 -21.20 -21.83 2.08
CA LYS A 77 -20.71 -23.15 2.51
C LYS A 77 -19.20 -23.10 2.81
N SER A 78 -18.76 -24.01 3.68
CA SER A 78 -17.34 -24.25 3.91
C SER A 78 -16.65 -24.70 2.62
N VAL A 79 -15.37 -24.41 2.52
CA VAL A 79 -14.51 -24.80 1.40
C VAL A 79 -13.40 -25.71 1.90
N THR A 80 -13.00 -26.69 1.11
CA THR A 80 -11.83 -27.50 1.41
C THR A 80 -10.54 -26.72 1.13
N ARG A 81 -9.46 -27.05 1.86
CA ARG A 81 -8.14 -26.45 1.64
C ARG A 81 -7.70 -26.56 0.17
N SER A 82 -7.91 -27.72 -0.46
CA SER A 82 -7.52 -27.96 -1.85
C SER A 82 -8.29 -27.05 -2.82
N ASN A 83 -9.59 -26.85 -2.62
CA ASN A 83 -10.39 -25.96 -3.45
C ASN A 83 -10.00 -24.48 -3.26
N LEU A 84 -9.73 -24.06 -2.02
CA LEU A 84 -9.25 -22.71 -1.74
C LEU A 84 -7.87 -22.46 -2.37
N SER A 85 -6.95 -23.43 -2.24
CA SER A 85 -5.62 -23.35 -2.86
C SER A 85 -5.70 -23.23 -4.38
N LYS A 86 -6.50 -24.12 -5.04
CA LYS A 86 -6.72 -24.05 -6.48
C LYS A 86 -7.36 -22.73 -6.92
N ALA A 87 -8.33 -22.22 -6.16
CA ALA A 87 -8.95 -20.93 -6.47
C ALA A 87 -7.93 -19.79 -6.40
N ASN A 88 -7.04 -19.77 -5.40
CA ASN A 88 -5.99 -18.77 -5.27
C ASN A 88 -4.93 -18.86 -6.40
N GLU A 89 -4.65 -20.07 -6.88
CA GLU A 89 -3.68 -20.30 -7.95
C GLU A 89 -4.24 -19.96 -9.34
N GLN A 90 -5.48 -20.34 -9.62
CA GLN A 90 -6.02 -20.36 -10.99
C GLN A 90 -6.85 -19.13 -11.33
N ARG A 91 -7.44 -18.45 -10.36
CA ARG A 91 -8.28 -17.29 -10.63
C ARG A 91 -7.45 -16.07 -10.99
N ASN A 92 -7.97 -15.30 -11.95
CA ASN A 92 -7.35 -14.07 -12.37
C ASN A 92 -7.32 -13.05 -11.21
N TYR A 93 -6.12 -12.72 -10.73
CA TYR A 93 -5.92 -11.77 -9.63
C TYR A 93 -6.48 -10.38 -9.93
N ARG A 94 -6.59 -9.99 -11.19
CA ARG A 94 -7.14 -8.69 -11.61
C ARG A 94 -8.59 -8.47 -11.17
N ILE A 95 -9.33 -9.53 -10.88
CA ILE A 95 -10.68 -9.43 -10.29
C ILE A 95 -10.60 -8.72 -8.95
N PHE A 96 -9.67 -9.14 -8.11
CA PHE A 96 -9.50 -8.61 -6.76
C PHE A 96 -8.80 -7.25 -6.78
N GLU A 97 -7.81 -7.06 -7.66
CA GLU A 97 -7.10 -5.81 -7.87
C GLU A 97 -8.03 -4.68 -8.33
N GLU A 98 -8.83 -4.90 -9.37
CA GLU A 98 -9.80 -3.91 -9.88
C GLU A 98 -10.87 -3.59 -8.82
N TYR A 99 -11.31 -4.61 -8.08
CA TYR A 99 -12.27 -4.40 -7.01
C TYR A 99 -11.66 -3.63 -5.82
N ALA A 100 -10.44 -3.93 -5.42
CA ALA A 100 -9.72 -3.18 -4.38
C ALA A 100 -9.55 -1.70 -4.78
N THR A 101 -9.15 -1.43 -6.01
CA THR A 101 -9.04 -0.06 -6.55
C THR A 101 -10.38 0.68 -6.50
N PHE A 102 -11.47 0.01 -6.86
CA PHE A 102 -12.82 0.58 -6.73
C PHE A 102 -13.18 0.90 -5.27
N MET A 103 -12.92 -0.03 -4.34
CA MET A 103 -13.22 0.18 -2.91
C MET A 103 -12.40 1.30 -2.30
N ILE A 104 -11.13 1.45 -2.69
CA ILE A 104 -10.26 2.56 -2.30
C ILE A 104 -10.88 3.90 -2.76
N ALA A 105 -11.30 3.99 -4.02
CA ALA A 105 -11.93 5.20 -4.55
C ALA A 105 -13.22 5.56 -3.80
N GLU A 106 -14.04 4.57 -3.43
CA GLU A 106 -15.25 4.80 -2.63
C GLU A 106 -14.93 5.23 -1.19
N ALA A 107 -13.90 4.67 -0.57
CA ALA A 107 -13.46 5.06 0.76
C ALA A 107 -12.96 6.51 0.78
N ARG A 108 -12.14 6.91 -0.20
CA ARG A 108 -11.65 8.29 -0.34
C ARG A 108 -12.78 9.31 -0.45
N LYS A 109 -13.86 9.01 -1.16
CA LYS A 109 -15.02 9.92 -1.28
C LYS A 109 -15.74 10.17 0.05
N ARG A 110 -15.67 9.22 0.99
CA ARG A 110 -16.42 9.28 2.26
C ARG A 110 -15.63 9.94 3.39
N ARG A 111 -14.33 10.07 3.25
CA ARG A 111 -13.46 10.56 4.30
C ARG A 111 -12.79 11.87 3.87
N ILE A 112 -13.26 12.96 4.46
CA ILE A 112 -12.73 14.31 4.25
C ILE A 112 -12.33 14.84 5.65
N ASN A 113 -11.28 14.28 6.23
CA ASN A 113 -10.68 14.87 7.42
C ASN A 113 -9.40 15.59 6.98
N LYS A 114 -9.41 16.91 6.95
CA LYS A 114 -8.18 17.70 6.80
C LYS A 114 -7.42 17.63 8.11
N ILE A 115 -6.39 16.80 8.17
CA ILE A 115 -5.46 16.69 9.31
C ILE A 115 -4.43 17.82 9.22
N PHE A 116 -4.03 18.18 8.00
CA PHE A 116 -3.06 19.22 7.72
C PHE A 116 -3.73 20.46 7.16
N GLU A 117 -3.28 21.65 7.61
CA GLU A 117 -3.64 22.94 7.01
C GLU A 117 -2.83 23.18 5.73
N LEU A 118 -2.82 22.19 4.83
CA LEU A 118 -2.11 22.24 3.55
C LEU A 118 -3.13 22.17 2.40
N ASP A 119 -2.81 22.86 1.30
CA ASP A 119 -3.51 22.64 0.05
C ASP A 119 -2.98 21.36 -0.61
N GLY A 120 -3.89 20.55 -1.15
CA GLY A 120 -3.57 19.26 -1.79
C GLY A 120 -3.53 18.07 -0.82
N HIS A 121 -3.37 16.87 -1.38
CA HIS A 121 -3.31 15.63 -0.62
C HIS A 121 -1.93 15.40 0.02
N VAL A 122 -1.91 14.72 1.15
CA VAL A 122 -0.68 14.30 1.83
C VAL A 122 -0.56 12.78 1.78
N TYR A 123 0.48 12.30 1.11
CA TYR A 123 0.74 10.89 0.89
C TYR A 123 2.02 10.44 1.62
N ALA A 124 1.99 9.26 2.22
CA ALA A 124 3.19 8.54 2.64
C ALA A 124 3.43 7.35 1.71
N PHE A 125 4.68 7.15 1.29
CA PHE A 125 5.06 6.02 0.45
C PHE A 125 6.09 5.15 1.14
N ASP A 126 5.75 3.88 1.30
CA ASP A 126 6.64 2.89 1.90
C ASP A 126 6.45 1.51 1.27
N SER A 127 7.33 0.57 1.60
CA SER A 127 7.28 -0.79 1.11
C SER A 127 7.44 -1.83 2.22
N THR A 128 6.58 -2.84 2.19
CA THR A 128 6.66 -4.02 3.05
C THR A 128 7.16 -5.21 2.25
N THR A 129 8.09 -6.00 2.80
CA THR A 129 8.55 -7.24 2.18
C THR A 129 7.73 -8.41 2.70
N ILE A 130 7.20 -9.22 1.78
CA ILE A 130 6.46 -10.44 2.08
C ILE A 130 7.31 -11.62 1.60
N ASP A 131 7.70 -12.49 2.53
CA ASP A 131 8.46 -13.70 2.22
C ASP A 131 7.58 -14.72 1.50
N LEU A 132 8.12 -15.33 0.45
CA LEU A 132 7.44 -16.34 -0.37
C LEU A 132 8.25 -17.64 -0.40
N CYS A 133 7.56 -18.76 -0.58
CA CYS A 133 8.19 -20.04 -0.81
C CYS A 133 8.85 -20.08 -2.20
N LEU A 134 10.17 -20.15 -2.26
CA LEU A 134 10.95 -20.07 -3.51
C LEU A 134 10.61 -21.21 -4.49
N SER A 135 10.29 -22.41 -3.99
CA SER A 135 9.92 -23.56 -4.84
C SER A 135 8.61 -23.35 -5.62
N VAL A 136 7.78 -22.42 -5.18
CA VAL A 136 6.50 -22.07 -5.84
C VAL A 136 6.62 -20.79 -6.66
N PHE A 137 7.50 -19.87 -6.23
CA PHE A 137 7.64 -18.52 -6.81
C PHE A 137 9.07 -18.27 -7.26
N GLU A 138 9.57 -19.03 -8.21
CA GLU A 138 10.96 -18.92 -8.71
C GLU A 138 11.31 -17.53 -9.28
N TRP A 139 10.35 -16.82 -9.84
CA TRP A 139 10.52 -15.46 -10.35
C TRP A 139 10.78 -14.43 -9.24
N ALA A 140 10.36 -14.72 -8.01
CA ALA A 140 10.48 -13.84 -6.85
C ALA A 140 11.76 -14.09 -6.05
N LYS A 141 12.85 -14.53 -6.67
CA LYS A 141 14.13 -14.77 -6.00
C LYS A 141 14.62 -13.52 -5.25
N PHE A 142 14.80 -13.65 -3.95
CA PHE A 142 15.30 -12.57 -3.10
C PHE A 142 16.69 -12.87 -2.53
N ARG A 143 16.91 -14.12 -2.09
CA ARG A 143 18.21 -14.65 -1.59
C ARG A 143 18.38 -16.07 -2.10
N LYS A 144 19.60 -16.68 -1.91
CA LYS A 144 19.91 -18.04 -2.38
C LYS A 144 18.83 -19.09 -2.08
N HIS A 145 18.10 -18.92 -0.96
CA HIS A 145 17.09 -19.88 -0.49
C HIS A 145 15.74 -19.24 -0.08
N LYS A 146 15.50 -17.99 -0.44
CA LYS A 146 14.24 -17.28 -0.13
C LYS A 146 13.69 -16.55 -1.33
N GLY A 147 12.40 -16.71 -1.57
CA GLY A 147 11.59 -15.85 -2.43
C GLY A 147 10.97 -14.72 -1.63
N GLY A 148 10.66 -13.62 -2.27
CA GLY A 148 9.94 -12.51 -1.63
C GLY A 148 9.46 -11.49 -2.65
N ILE A 149 8.40 -10.80 -2.28
CA ILE A 149 7.89 -9.63 -2.99
C ILE A 149 7.94 -8.41 -2.09
N LYS A 150 8.04 -7.25 -2.68
CA LYS A 150 7.77 -5.97 -2.03
C LYS A 150 6.41 -5.45 -2.47
N LEU A 151 5.59 -5.13 -1.49
CA LEU A 151 4.36 -4.41 -1.66
C LEU A 151 4.65 -2.93 -1.38
N HIS A 152 4.69 -2.12 -2.42
CA HIS A 152 4.85 -0.67 -2.32
C HIS A 152 3.47 -0.05 -2.19
N THR A 153 3.28 0.78 -1.18
CA THR A 153 1.98 1.40 -0.88
C THR A 153 2.12 2.91 -0.80
N LEU A 154 1.37 3.61 -1.62
CA LEU A 154 1.10 5.02 -1.45
C LEU A 154 -0.13 5.17 -0.56
N TYR A 155 0.04 5.70 0.62
CA TYR A 155 -1.00 5.83 1.62
C TYR A 155 -1.46 7.28 1.72
N ASP A 156 -2.74 7.52 1.53
CA ASP A 156 -3.38 8.80 1.74
C ASP A 156 -3.58 8.98 3.25
N ILE A 157 -2.82 9.90 3.86
CA ILE A 157 -2.81 10.07 5.32
C ILE A 157 -4.13 10.65 5.81
N GLU A 158 -4.74 11.55 5.05
CA GLU A 158 -5.98 12.21 5.43
C GLU A 158 -7.19 11.30 5.24
N ALA A 159 -7.23 10.53 4.16
CA ALA A 159 -8.28 9.56 3.92
C ALA A 159 -8.07 8.24 4.69
N GLU A 160 -6.87 8.01 5.24
CA GLU A 160 -6.44 6.78 5.94
C GLU A 160 -6.68 5.50 5.12
N VAL A 161 -6.42 5.58 3.81
CA VAL A 161 -6.56 4.44 2.89
C VAL A 161 -5.37 4.37 1.95
N PRO A 162 -5.01 3.19 1.43
CA PRO A 162 -4.07 3.08 0.32
C PRO A 162 -4.61 3.82 -0.90
N ALA A 163 -3.84 4.72 -1.50
CA ALA A 163 -4.20 5.40 -2.74
C ALA A 163 -3.70 4.63 -3.98
N PHE A 164 -2.55 3.96 -3.84
CA PHE A 164 -1.92 3.18 -4.90
C PHE A 164 -1.10 2.04 -4.28
N VAL A 165 -1.09 0.90 -4.97
CA VAL A 165 -0.32 -0.28 -4.57
C VAL A 165 0.42 -0.82 -5.78
N TYR A 166 1.72 -1.11 -5.62
CA TYR A 166 2.57 -1.68 -6.66
C TYR A 166 3.42 -2.83 -6.11
N ILE A 167 3.54 -3.90 -6.86
CA ILE A 167 4.23 -5.12 -6.41
C ILE A 167 5.49 -5.34 -7.26
N THR A 168 6.62 -5.56 -6.60
CA THR A 168 7.88 -5.93 -7.24
C THR A 168 8.50 -7.15 -6.59
N PRO A 169 9.41 -7.88 -7.28
CA PRO A 169 10.30 -8.82 -6.61
C PRO A 169 11.09 -8.14 -5.49
N ALA A 170 11.31 -8.84 -4.36
CA ALA A 170 11.93 -8.24 -3.17
C ALA A 170 13.38 -7.80 -3.37
N ASN A 171 14.08 -8.30 -4.41
CA ASN A 171 15.43 -7.87 -4.77
C ASN A 171 15.47 -6.48 -5.45
N ILE A 172 14.34 -5.97 -5.91
CA ILE A 172 14.27 -4.64 -6.50
C ILE A 172 14.37 -3.58 -5.40
N HIS A 173 15.24 -2.58 -5.61
CA HIS A 173 15.38 -1.47 -4.67
C HIS A 173 14.09 -0.64 -4.62
N ALA A 174 13.68 -0.23 -3.42
CA ALA A 174 12.41 0.46 -3.20
C ALA A 174 12.24 1.73 -4.06
N SER A 175 13.31 2.51 -4.27
CA SER A 175 13.27 3.72 -5.12
C SER A 175 12.94 3.45 -6.59
N LYS A 176 13.07 2.20 -7.06
CA LYS A 176 12.70 1.83 -8.43
C LYS A 176 11.18 1.75 -8.65
N ALA A 177 10.40 1.75 -7.57
CA ALA A 177 8.95 1.85 -7.64
C ALA A 177 8.44 3.31 -7.71
N MET A 178 9.29 4.30 -7.45
CA MET A 178 8.89 5.73 -7.47
C MET A 178 8.34 6.19 -8.84
N PRO A 179 8.90 5.78 -10.00
CA PRO A 179 8.35 6.17 -11.30
C PRO A 179 6.93 5.67 -11.58
N GLU A 180 6.49 4.62 -10.88
CA GLU A 180 5.16 4.02 -11.06
C GLU A 180 4.06 4.76 -10.29
N ILE A 181 4.45 5.67 -9.38
CA ILE A 181 3.51 6.44 -8.57
C ILE A 181 2.78 7.44 -9.48
N PRO A 182 1.43 7.49 -9.44
CA PRO A 182 0.65 8.50 -10.14
C PRO A 182 0.72 9.84 -9.40
N TYR A 183 1.79 10.60 -9.61
CA TYR A 183 2.00 11.88 -8.95
C TYR A 183 0.95 12.92 -9.36
N GLU A 184 0.41 13.63 -8.37
CA GLU A 184 -0.58 14.70 -8.53
C GLU A 184 0.08 16.06 -8.25
N SER A 185 -0.13 17.05 -9.12
CA SER A 185 0.33 18.45 -8.89
C SER A 185 -0.30 19.01 -7.62
N GLY A 186 0.47 19.74 -6.83
CA GLY A 186 0.04 20.32 -5.55
C GLY A 186 0.00 19.32 -4.37
N ALA A 187 0.17 18.02 -4.60
CA ALA A 187 0.20 17.04 -3.51
C ALA A 187 1.57 16.97 -2.82
N HIS A 188 1.57 16.49 -1.59
CA HIS A 188 2.76 16.34 -0.74
C HIS A 188 3.08 14.85 -0.55
N TYR A 189 4.32 14.45 -0.84
CA TYR A 189 4.78 13.06 -0.77
C TYR A 189 5.85 12.89 0.29
N ILE A 190 5.62 11.99 1.24
CA ILE A 190 6.53 11.70 2.35
C ILE A 190 7.22 10.36 2.07
N PHE A 191 8.54 10.36 2.13
CA PHE A 191 9.38 9.21 1.88
C PHE A 191 10.39 8.97 3.00
N ASP A 192 10.70 7.73 3.21
CA ASP A 192 11.80 7.33 4.07
C ASP A 192 13.18 7.58 3.37
N ARG A 193 14.27 7.35 4.12
CA ARG A 193 15.67 7.47 3.67
C ARG A 193 15.99 6.55 2.48
N GLY A 194 15.33 5.42 2.32
CA GLY A 194 15.53 4.49 1.21
C GLY A 194 15.19 5.07 -0.15
N TYR A 195 14.37 6.12 -0.19
CA TYR A 195 13.87 6.75 -1.42
C TYR A 195 14.66 8.00 -1.83
N ASN A 196 15.88 8.21 -1.35
CA ASN A 196 16.75 9.30 -1.80
C ASN A 196 17.29 9.05 -3.23
N ASP A 197 16.40 9.12 -4.21
CA ASP A 197 16.68 9.09 -5.64
C ASP A 197 16.38 10.47 -6.24
N PHE A 198 17.43 11.26 -6.47
CA PHE A 198 17.29 12.68 -6.81
C PHE A 198 16.65 12.91 -8.18
N SER A 199 16.81 11.99 -9.13
CA SER A 199 16.11 12.06 -10.41
C SER A 199 14.59 11.94 -10.25
N ASN A 200 14.13 11.00 -9.43
CA ASN A 200 12.71 10.83 -9.13
C ASN A 200 12.17 12.02 -8.31
N LEU A 201 12.93 12.53 -7.33
CA LEU A 201 12.54 13.72 -6.57
C LEU A 201 12.44 14.97 -7.45
N ASN A 202 13.33 15.09 -8.45
CA ASN A 202 13.24 16.16 -9.44
C ASN A 202 11.98 16.03 -10.32
N THR A 203 11.59 14.82 -10.66
CA THR A 203 10.33 14.57 -11.38
C THR A 203 9.13 15.07 -10.58
N ILE A 204 9.07 14.78 -9.28
CA ILE A 204 8.01 15.28 -8.38
C ILE A 204 7.96 16.82 -8.39
N ASN A 205 9.12 17.47 -8.24
CA ASN A 205 9.22 18.93 -8.27
C ASN A 205 8.73 19.50 -9.61
N ARG A 206 9.12 18.91 -10.74
CA ARG A 206 8.72 19.36 -12.09
C ARG A 206 7.23 19.21 -12.38
N ILE A 207 6.56 18.27 -11.76
CA ILE A 207 5.10 18.09 -11.84
C ILE A 207 4.37 19.17 -11.01
N GLY A 208 5.10 19.94 -10.19
CA GLY A 208 4.51 20.91 -9.27
C GLY A 208 3.96 20.27 -7.99
N ALA A 209 4.49 19.11 -7.61
CA ALA A 209 4.21 18.47 -6.33
C ALA A 209 5.36 18.70 -5.35
N PHE A 210 5.12 18.43 -4.08
CA PHE A 210 6.08 18.62 -3.00
C PHE A 210 6.54 17.27 -2.46
N PHE A 211 7.78 17.22 -1.94
CA PHE A 211 8.27 16.02 -1.27
C PHE A 211 8.96 16.35 0.06
N ILE A 212 8.85 15.41 0.98
CA ILE A 212 9.58 15.39 2.24
C ILE A 212 10.29 14.03 2.28
N VAL A 213 11.62 14.03 2.36
CA VAL A 213 12.40 12.81 2.42
C VAL A 213 13.44 12.89 3.53
N ARG A 214 13.55 11.86 4.35
CA ARG A 214 14.60 11.77 5.35
C ARG A 214 15.96 11.69 4.68
N ALA A 215 16.79 12.70 4.91
CA ALA A 215 18.11 12.82 4.27
C ALA A 215 19.08 11.72 4.72
N LYS A 216 19.96 11.25 3.81
CA LYS A 216 21.13 10.47 4.17
C LYS A 216 22.19 11.37 4.77
N THR A 217 23.02 10.85 5.67
CA THR A 217 24.08 11.60 6.38
C THR A 217 25.15 12.21 5.45
N ASN A 218 25.34 11.59 4.29
CA ASN A 218 26.33 12.00 3.29
C ASN A 218 25.82 13.07 2.29
N ILE A 219 24.60 13.57 2.45
CA ILE A 219 24.07 14.61 1.58
C ILE A 219 24.76 15.94 1.86
N ARG A 220 25.39 16.50 0.81
CA ARG A 220 26.10 17.78 0.87
C ARG A 220 25.36 18.83 0.03
N ILE A 221 24.98 19.92 0.68
CA ILE A 221 24.29 21.05 0.07
C ILE A 221 25.15 22.30 0.29
N LYS A 222 25.32 23.11 -0.77
CA LYS A 222 25.86 24.45 -0.68
C LYS A 222 24.73 25.39 -0.32
N PRO A 223 24.74 25.99 0.88
CA PRO A 223 23.71 26.92 1.28
C PRO A 223 23.73 28.17 0.44
N LYS A 224 22.56 28.69 0.08
CA LYS A 224 22.33 29.99 -0.53
C LYS A 224 21.63 30.94 0.42
N THR A 225 20.64 30.39 1.17
CA THR A 225 19.83 31.18 2.10
C THR A 225 19.67 30.42 3.43
N TRP A 226 19.74 31.17 4.53
CA TRP A 226 19.50 30.63 5.89
C TRP A 226 18.37 31.41 6.54
N LYS A 227 17.46 30.69 7.22
CA LYS A 227 16.50 31.31 8.12
C LYS A 227 17.12 31.56 9.47
N ARG A 228 17.12 32.84 9.91
CA ARG A 228 17.72 33.28 11.21
C ARG A 228 16.76 33.00 12.39
N ARG A 229 15.45 33.08 12.18
CA ARG A 229 14.45 32.82 13.21
C ARG A 229 13.86 31.42 12.93
N LEU A 230 14.20 30.48 13.80
CA LEU A 230 13.79 29.09 13.69
C LEU A 230 12.65 28.82 14.69
N PRO A 231 11.66 28.02 14.33
CA PRO A 231 10.69 27.48 15.27
C PRO A 231 11.36 26.62 16.35
N GLU A 232 10.69 26.40 17.45
CA GLU A 232 11.13 25.47 18.50
C GLU A 232 11.37 24.07 17.92
N GLY A 233 12.44 23.39 18.34
CA GLY A 233 12.83 22.09 17.84
C GLY A 233 13.51 22.08 16.46
N VAL A 234 13.63 23.22 15.77
CA VAL A 234 14.37 23.33 14.49
C VAL A 234 15.76 23.86 14.74
N VAL A 235 16.78 23.05 14.46
CA VAL A 235 18.20 23.40 14.62
C VAL A 235 18.74 24.17 13.42
N SER A 236 18.29 23.83 12.22
CA SER A 236 18.76 24.48 10.98
C SER A 236 17.67 24.43 9.90
N ASP A 237 17.56 25.54 9.16
CA ASP A 237 16.69 25.69 8.00
C ASP A 237 17.46 26.40 6.88
N VAL A 238 17.81 25.65 5.86
CA VAL A 238 18.72 26.09 4.80
C VAL A 238 18.13 25.77 3.43
N ILE A 239 18.16 26.75 2.52
CA ILE A 239 17.87 26.55 1.09
C ILE A 239 19.19 26.55 0.33
N GLY A 240 19.40 25.61 -0.58
CA GLY A 240 20.63 25.51 -1.36
C GLY A 240 20.58 24.43 -2.42
N CYS A 241 21.71 24.22 -3.09
CA CYS A 241 21.85 23.22 -4.16
C CYS A 241 22.82 22.12 -3.76
N PHE A 242 22.71 20.95 -4.37
CA PHE A 242 23.67 19.87 -4.19
C PHE A 242 25.06 20.25 -4.68
N THR A 243 26.10 19.86 -3.92
CA THR A 243 27.51 20.09 -4.30
C THR A 243 28.12 18.94 -5.05
N VAL A 244 27.60 17.72 -4.89
CA VAL A 244 28.10 16.52 -5.56
C VAL A 244 27.60 16.52 -7.00
N TYR A 245 28.51 16.42 -7.98
CA TYR A 245 28.20 16.50 -9.43
C TYR A 245 27.03 15.60 -9.84
N LYS A 246 27.00 14.34 -9.44
CA LYS A 246 25.90 13.44 -9.77
C LYS A 246 24.57 13.93 -9.20
N SER A 247 24.55 14.31 -7.93
CA SER A 247 23.31 14.77 -7.28
C SER A 247 22.81 16.09 -7.87
N SER A 248 23.72 17.02 -8.20
CA SER A 248 23.35 18.31 -8.83
C SER A 248 22.87 18.14 -10.28
N LYS A 249 23.36 17.12 -11.00
CA LYS A 249 22.85 16.76 -12.32
C LYS A 249 21.44 16.15 -12.24
N ASP A 250 21.21 15.25 -11.29
CA ASP A 250 19.94 14.55 -11.11
C ASP A 250 18.85 15.48 -10.54
N TYR A 251 19.24 16.46 -9.71
CA TYR A 251 18.37 17.49 -9.14
C TYR A 251 19.06 18.86 -9.18
N PRO A 252 18.90 19.64 -10.26
CA PRO A 252 19.60 20.92 -10.46
C PRO A 252 18.99 22.08 -9.67
N GLU A 253 17.76 21.94 -9.21
CA GLU A 253 17.01 22.99 -8.53
C GLU A 253 17.44 23.18 -7.07
N GLU A 254 17.01 24.28 -6.47
CA GLU A 254 17.16 24.52 -5.04
C GLU A 254 16.26 23.62 -4.23
N LEU A 255 16.75 23.19 -3.08
CA LEU A 255 15.98 22.41 -2.11
C LEU A 255 16.15 22.97 -0.71
N ARG A 256 15.15 22.77 0.13
CA ARG A 256 15.18 23.15 1.53
C ARG A 256 15.63 21.96 2.37
N LYS A 257 16.64 22.16 3.22
CA LYS A 257 17.10 21.18 4.20
C LYS A 257 16.76 21.68 5.60
N LEU A 258 16.01 20.88 6.34
CA LEU A 258 15.71 21.09 7.75
C LEU A 258 16.52 20.11 8.61
N ILE A 259 17.04 20.58 9.74
CA ILE A 259 17.54 19.74 10.83
C ILE A 259 16.62 20.01 12.01
N ILE A 260 15.99 18.94 12.48
CA ILE A 260 15.04 18.98 13.59
C ILE A 260 15.64 18.17 14.73
N GLU A 261 15.61 18.70 15.94
CA GLU A 261 15.99 18.01 17.14
C GLU A 261 14.88 17.00 17.50
N ASN A 262 15.28 15.74 17.68
CA ASN A 262 14.34 14.73 18.16
C ASN A 262 14.49 14.64 19.68
N PRO A 263 13.49 15.02 20.47
CA PRO A 263 13.59 14.98 21.93
C PRO A 263 13.78 13.57 22.51
N GLU A 264 13.55 12.51 21.70
CA GLU A 264 13.75 11.12 22.12
C GLU A 264 15.19 10.60 21.87
N ASP A 265 15.98 11.29 21.04
CA ASP A 265 17.35 10.90 20.67
C ASP A 265 18.42 11.71 21.45
N GLY A 266 18.04 12.38 22.56
CA GLY A 266 18.78 13.33 23.37
C GLY A 266 20.20 12.99 23.80
#